data_fd9bd64edc431404c5fb01c06c6f0ea6
#
_entry.id   fd9bd64edc431404c5fb01c06c6f0ea6
#
_cell.length_a   1.000
_cell.length_b   1.000
_cell.length_c   1.000
_cell.angle_alpha   90.00
_cell.angle_beta   90.00
_cell.angle_gamma   90.00
#
_symmetry.space_group_name_H-M   'P 1'
#
loop_
_entity.id
_entity.type
_entity.pdbx_description
1 polymer ?
#
loop_
_entity_poly.entity_id
_entity_poly.type
_entity_poly.pdbx_seq_one_letter_code
_entity_poly.pdbx_strand_id
1 'polypeptide(L)'
;MNEKIVAPLDISVVLKWFDKYPKLETFIGAGTISLKMAREIIGVDRWYMYDIYCELVQAGAVTPSGSNCFRATKAMQAFLKERRENLEGQMYLI
;
A
#
# COMPACT_ATOMS: atom_id res chain seq x y z
N MET A 1 17.95 -22.23 -0.86
CA MET A 1 17.58 -21.70 -0.95
C MET A 1 17.22 -21.02 -0.79
N ASN A 2 16.99 -20.86 -0.63
CA ASN A 2 16.36 -20.18 -0.42
C ASN A 2 15.88 -19.50 -0.73
N GLU A 3 15.60 -19.41 -0.85
CA GLU A 3 15.06 -18.76 -1.15
C GLU A 3 14.36 -18.15 -0.73
N LYS A 4 14.75 -17.43 -0.40
CA LYS A 4 13.96 -16.70 0.12
C LYS A 4 12.92 -16.35 -0.71
N ILE A 5 11.85 -16.67 -0.41
CA ILE A 5 10.75 -16.39 -1.24
C ILE A 5 10.14 -15.15 -0.74
N VAL A 6 10.38 -14.09 -1.48
CA VAL A 6 9.63 -12.89 -1.27
C VAL A 6 8.35 -13.08 -2.04
N ALA A 7 7.23 -13.11 -1.36
CA ALA A 7 5.95 -13.23 -2.04
C ALA A 7 5.82 -12.07 -3.01
N PRO A 8 5.45 -12.35 -4.27
CA PRO A 8 5.25 -11.26 -5.23
C PRO A 8 4.11 -10.36 -4.78
N LEU A 9 4.19 -9.10 -5.15
CA LEU A 9 3.14 -8.14 -4.87
C LEU A 9 1.89 -8.50 -5.68
N ASP A 10 0.76 -8.64 -4.99
CA ASP A 10 -0.51 -8.89 -5.66
C ASP A 10 -1.13 -7.56 -6.07
N ILE A 11 -0.83 -7.15 -7.27
CA ILE A 11 -1.23 -5.84 -7.77
C ILE A 11 -2.74 -5.71 -7.87
N SER A 12 -3.46 -6.79 -8.15
CA SER A 12 -4.91 -6.71 -8.27
C SER A 12 -5.57 -6.33 -6.95
N VAL A 13 -5.06 -6.84 -5.83
CA VAL A 13 -5.56 -6.47 -4.51
C VAL A 13 -5.24 -5.01 -4.20
N VAL A 14 -4.01 -4.60 -4.52
CA VAL A 14 -3.58 -3.22 -4.28
C VAL A 14 -4.47 -2.25 -5.06
N LEU A 15 -4.69 -2.50 -6.33
CA LEU A 15 -5.49 -1.61 -7.17
C LEU A 15 -6.94 -1.58 -6.73
N LYS A 16 -7.49 -2.71 -6.29
CA LYS A 16 -8.84 -2.76 -5.77
C LYS A 16 -9.02 -1.76 -4.62
N TRP A 17 -8.08 -1.75 -3.68
CA TRP A 17 -8.19 -0.85 -2.54
C TRP A 17 -7.87 0.59 -2.90
N PHE A 18 -6.93 0.82 -3.82
CA PHE A 18 -6.62 2.18 -4.27
C PHE A 18 -7.80 2.80 -5.02
N ASP A 19 -8.51 1.98 -5.82
CA ASP A 19 -9.72 2.44 -6.51
C ASP A 19 -10.78 2.87 -5.52
N LYS A 20 -10.99 2.06 -4.48
CA LYS A 20 -12.02 2.34 -3.51
C LYS A 20 -11.65 3.50 -2.60
N TYR A 21 -10.38 3.58 -2.24
CA TYR A 21 -9.88 4.62 -1.34
C TYR A 21 -8.59 5.21 -1.91
N PRO A 22 -8.71 6.18 -2.82
CA PRO A 22 -7.50 6.73 -3.47
C PRO A 22 -6.47 7.30 -2.49
N LYS A 23 -6.90 7.76 -1.32
CA LYS A 23 -5.96 8.30 -0.34
C LYS A 23 -5.01 7.24 0.21
N LEU A 24 -5.36 5.95 0.09
CA LEU A 24 -4.45 4.88 0.51
C LEU A 24 -3.12 4.97 -0.23
N GLU A 25 -3.15 5.25 -1.51
CA GLU A 25 -1.92 5.35 -2.30
C GLU A 25 -1.00 6.41 -1.74
N THR A 26 -1.58 7.54 -1.37
CA THR A 26 -0.80 8.67 -0.86
C THR A 26 -0.10 8.34 0.46
N PHE A 27 -0.86 7.84 1.45
CA PHE A 27 -0.23 7.67 2.75
C PHE A 27 0.62 6.40 2.84
N ILE A 28 0.33 5.38 2.06
CA ILE A 28 1.20 4.20 2.04
C ILE A 28 2.58 4.57 1.50
N GLY A 29 2.64 5.48 0.55
CA GLY A 29 3.92 5.95 0.02
C GLY A 29 4.65 6.91 0.91
N ALA A 30 4.03 7.40 1.99
CA ALA A 30 4.60 8.45 2.82
C ALA A 30 5.52 7.92 3.94
N GLY A 31 5.55 6.61 4.18
CA GLY A 31 6.38 6.03 5.23
C GLY A 31 5.55 5.22 6.21
N THR A 32 6.01 5.16 7.45
CA THR A 32 5.29 4.41 8.49
C THR A 32 4.05 5.18 8.92
N ILE A 33 2.93 4.48 9.02
CA ILE A 33 1.67 5.10 9.41
C ILE A 33 0.92 4.16 10.36
N SER A 34 0.18 4.74 11.32
CA SER A 34 -0.59 3.95 12.26
C SER A 34 -1.92 3.52 11.63
N LEU A 35 -2.44 2.39 12.10
CA LEU A 35 -3.75 1.93 11.66
C LEU A 35 -4.83 2.96 12.01
N LYS A 36 -4.70 3.60 13.16
CA LYS A 36 -5.66 4.62 13.60
C LYS A 36 -5.69 5.78 12.62
N MET A 37 -4.52 6.29 12.24
CA MET A 37 -4.46 7.42 11.32
C MET A 37 -4.96 7.01 9.94
N ALA A 38 -4.61 5.82 9.49
CA ALA A 38 -5.06 5.33 8.19
C ALA A 38 -6.58 5.28 8.13
N ARG A 39 -7.23 4.71 9.15
CA ARG A 39 -8.69 4.61 9.12
C ARG A 39 -9.37 5.96 9.20
N GLU A 40 -8.75 6.93 9.88
CA GLU A 40 -9.30 8.27 9.95
C GLU A 40 -9.21 8.97 8.60
N ILE A 41 -8.09 8.77 7.91
CA ILE A 41 -7.89 9.39 6.59
C ILE A 41 -8.91 8.87 5.58
N ILE A 42 -9.18 7.57 5.57
CA ILE A 42 -10.10 7.00 4.59
C ILE A 42 -11.55 6.91 5.09
N GLY A 43 -11.78 7.22 6.38
CA GLY A 43 -13.12 7.33 6.92
C GLY A 43 -13.83 6.01 7.16
N VAL A 44 -13.12 5.01 7.68
CA VAL A 44 -13.71 3.71 7.98
C VAL A 44 -13.52 3.38 9.46
N ASP A 45 -14.26 2.37 9.96
CA ASP A 45 -14.07 1.95 11.34
C ASP A 45 -12.83 1.06 11.44
N ARG A 46 -12.43 0.79 12.69
CA ARG A 46 -11.17 0.08 12.93
C ARG A 46 -11.19 -1.37 12.45
N TRP A 47 -12.35 -2.00 12.48
CA TRP A 47 -12.45 -3.40 12.06
C TRP A 47 -12.28 -3.50 10.55
N TYR A 48 -12.93 -2.61 9.82
CA TYR A 48 -12.80 -2.59 8.37
C TYR A 48 -11.37 -2.22 7.95
N MET A 49 -10.76 -1.26 8.66
CA MET A 49 -9.36 -0.92 8.39
C MET A 49 -8.44 -2.12 8.64
N TYR A 50 -8.72 -2.88 9.68
CA TYR A 50 -7.91 -4.06 9.97
C TYR A 50 -8.04 -5.10 8.85
N ASP A 51 -9.25 -5.26 8.30
CA ASP A 51 -9.44 -6.16 7.16
C ASP A 51 -8.64 -5.71 5.95
N ILE A 52 -8.66 -4.40 5.65
CA ILE A 52 -7.87 -3.85 4.56
C ILE A 52 -6.38 -4.10 4.81
N TYR A 53 -5.93 -3.83 6.01
CA TYR A 53 -4.53 -4.03 6.40
C TYR A 53 -4.11 -5.48 6.20
N CYS A 54 -4.93 -6.44 6.65
CA CYS A 54 -4.59 -7.84 6.51
C CYS A 54 -4.49 -8.25 5.04
N GLU A 55 -5.40 -7.75 4.20
CA GLU A 55 -5.32 -8.04 2.77
C GLU A 55 -4.06 -7.47 2.15
N LEU A 56 -3.71 -6.25 2.54
CA LEU A 56 -2.49 -5.62 2.02
C LEU A 56 -1.23 -6.35 2.49
N VAL A 57 -1.23 -6.84 3.71
CA VAL A 57 -0.10 -7.65 4.19
C VAL A 57 0.01 -8.94 3.38
N GLN A 58 -1.10 -9.63 3.16
CA GLN A 58 -1.09 -10.87 2.39
C GLN A 58 -0.71 -10.63 0.93
N ALA A 59 -1.07 -9.48 0.41
CA ALA A 59 -0.71 -9.12 -0.96
C ALA A 59 0.76 -8.71 -1.12
N GLY A 60 1.50 -8.62 -0.02
CA GLY A 60 2.89 -8.19 -0.06
C GLY A 60 3.09 -6.70 -0.20
N ALA A 61 2.04 -5.92 0.06
CA ALA A 61 2.08 -4.48 -0.12
C ALA A 61 2.60 -3.73 1.10
N VAL A 62 2.23 -4.19 2.30
CA VAL A 62 2.66 -3.52 3.52
C VAL A 62 3.21 -4.54 4.50
N THR A 63 3.98 -4.06 5.46
CA THR A 63 4.55 -4.89 6.51
C THR A 63 4.39 -4.16 7.83
N PRO A 64 4.16 -4.90 8.93
CA PRO A 64 4.07 -4.27 10.24
C PRO A 64 5.34 -3.50 10.57
N SER A 65 5.19 -2.37 11.25
CA SER A 65 6.31 -1.53 11.61
C SER A 65 6.02 -0.89 12.97
N GLY A 66 6.29 -1.64 14.02
CA GLY A 66 5.98 -1.21 15.36
C GLY A 66 4.55 -1.57 15.76
N SER A 67 4.10 -0.99 16.85
CA SER A 67 2.81 -1.33 17.43
C SER A 67 1.69 -0.63 16.67
N ASN A 68 0.82 -1.41 16.05
CA ASN A 68 -0.34 -0.89 15.30
C ASN A 68 0.04 0.07 14.18
N CYS A 69 1.25 -0.09 13.64
CA CYS A 69 1.73 0.71 12.51
C CYS A 69 2.17 -0.19 11.39
N PHE A 70 2.25 0.35 10.19
CA PHE A 70 2.70 -0.40 9.03
C PHE A 70 3.38 0.53 8.04
N ARG A 71 4.09 -0.06 7.12
CA ARG A 71 4.77 0.69 6.07
C ARG A 71 4.80 -0.15 4.80
N ALA A 72 5.07 0.51 3.68
CA ALA A 72 5.15 -0.19 2.40
C ALA A 72 6.34 -1.13 2.37
N THR A 73 6.15 -2.31 1.79
CA THR A 73 7.26 -3.22 1.50
C THR A 73 8.11 -2.62 0.38
N LYS A 74 9.29 -3.21 0.17
CA LYS A 74 10.14 -2.77 -0.93
C LYS A 74 9.45 -2.95 -2.28
N ALA A 75 8.73 -4.06 -2.44
CA ALA A 75 7.98 -4.31 -3.67
C ALA A 75 6.93 -3.24 -3.89
N MET A 76 6.23 -2.85 -2.83
CA MET A 76 5.22 -1.80 -2.93
C MET A 76 5.84 -0.45 -3.24
N GLN A 77 6.98 -0.14 -2.62
CA GLN A 77 7.68 1.12 -2.90
C GLN A 77 8.09 1.21 -4.36
N ALA A 78 8.61 0.11 -4.91
CA ALA A 78 8.99 0.06 -6.31
C ALA A 78 7.78 0.24 -7.22
N PHE A 79 6.67 -0.39 -6.88
CA PHE A 79 5.43 -0.28 -7.65
C PHE A 79 4.90 1.16 -7.64
N LEU A 80 4.91 1.81 -6.47
CA LEU A 80 4.44 3.18 -6.36
C LEU A 80 5.32 4.15 -7.14
N LYS A 81 6.62 3.94 -7.09
CA LYS A 81 7.56 4.76 -7.85
C LYS A 81 7.32 4.63 -9.33
N GLU A 82 7.14 3.41 -9.81
CA GLU A 82 6.89 3.15 -11.22
C GLU A 82 5.59 3.79 -11.68
N ARG A 83 4.53 3.69 -10.86
CA ARG A 83 3.26 4.33 -11.19
C ARG A 83 3.42 5.83 -11.35
N ARG A 84 4.17 6.45 -10.44
CA ARG A 84 4.39 7.90 -10.49
C ARG A 84 5.16 8.29 -11.73
N GLU A 85 6.21 7.55 -12.06
CA GLU A 85 7.02 7.84 -13.24
C GLU A 85 6.21 7.68 -14.52
N ASN A 86 5.37 6.67 -14.60
CA ASN A 86 4.52 6.48 -15.77
C ASN A 86 3.53 7.62 -15.95
N LEU A 87 2.95 8.09 -14.85
CA LEU A 87 2.03 9.22 -14.93
C LEU A 87 2.73 10.49 -15.38
N GLU A 88 3.93 10.75 -14.86
CA GLU A 88 4.71 11.91 -15.26
C GLU A 88 5.09 11.81 -16.73
N GLY A 89 5.50 10.62 -17.17
CA GLY A 89 5.83 10.41 -18.56
C GLY A 89 4.66 10.68 -19.50
N GLN A 90 3.46 10.26 -19.08
CA GLN A 90 2.28 10.52 -19.90
C GLN A 90 1.97 12.01 -19.99
N MET A 91 2.20 12.74 -18.90
CA MET A 91 2.00 14.17 -18.91
C MET A 91 2.93 14.88 -19.88
N TYR A 92 4.16 14.42 -19.98
CA TYR A 92 5.12 15.02 -20.89
C TYR A 92 4.87 14.69 -22.34
N LEU A 93 4.19 13.59 -22.61
CA LEU A 93 3.90 13.18 -23.98
C LEU A 93 2.73 13.95 -24.60
N ILE A 94 2.00 14.66 -23.78
CA ILE A 94 0.90 15.46 -24.28
C ILE A 94 1.44 16.81 -24.76
#